data_ee101724e290eea98f1fc2ef4925ecdf
#
_entry.id   ee101724e290eea98f1fc2ef4925ecdf
#
_cell.length_a   1.000
_cell.length_b   1.000
_cell.length_c   1.000
_cell.angle_alpha   90.00
_cell.angle_beta   90.00
_cell.angle_gamma   90.00
#
_symmetry.space_group_name_H-M   'P 1'
#
loop_
_entity.id
_entity.type
_entity.pdbx_description
1 polymer ?
#
loop_
_entity_poly.entity_id
_entity_poly.type
_entity_poly.pdbx_seq_one_letter_code
_entity_poly.pdbx_strand_id
1 'polypeptide(L)'
;MKLKSLCLKTDIIFIKFDGEVIDRDTYQVVKCHSNPNFFWGNFLIFKNAPKKCDLGKWKSIFAHEFADPQIYHQTFAWDEEEIGEIKPFQEDGFKLEKSVVLVANKNQLKLPIKNHPEIDVLPLKREEDWKDVVKMQEGISPQYGMFYQKQAITYQRMIKKNIGLWFGAYLGDKLIGSLGIFTEGNIGRFQIVSTHLDFQRQGVCGTLVYKASDYAFSKMGVETLVMVADESYHAAKIYESVGFVPQEKMYGLCRSQKNN
;
A
#
# COMPACT_ATOMS: atom_id res chain seq x y z
N MET A 1 -19.40 -9.94 -1.30
CA MET A 1 -18.74 -10.39 -0.04
C MET A 1 -18.36 -9.18 0.80
N LYS A 2 -18.71 -9.10 2.10
CA LYS A 2 -18.25 -8.00 2.97
C LYS A 2 -16.90 -8.36 3.56
N LEU A 3 -15.85 -7.60 3.19
CA LEU A 3 -14.50 -7.82 3.70
C LEU A 3 -14.42 -7.54 5.21
N LYS A 4 -13.60 -8.32 5.92
CA LYS A 4 -13.25 -8.13 7.33
C LYS A 4 -11.92 -7.40 7.45
N SER A 5 -10.91 -7.84 6.68
CA SER A 5 -9.56 -7.30 6.69
C SER A 5 -9.54 -5.79 6.44
N LEU A 6 -8.87 -5.06 7.30
CA LEU A 6 -8.66 -3.62 7.18
C LEU A 6 -7.69 -3.30 6.05
N CYS A 7 -6.70 -4.18 5.82
CA CYS A 7 -5.81 -4.07 4.67
C CYS A 7 -6.61 -4.06 3.37
N LEU A 8 -7.37 -5.11 3.12
CA LEU A 8 -8.14 -5.26 1.88
C LEU A 8 -9.19 -4.15 1.70
N LYS A 9 -9.88 -3.76 2.78
CA LYS A 9 -10.84 -2.63 2.74
C LYS A 9 -10.17 -1.33 2.31
N THR A 10 -8.97 -1.05 2.83
CA THR A 10 -8.28 0.21 2.53
C THR A 10 -7.51 0.17 1.21
N ASP A 11 -7.09 -0.99 0.72
CA ASP A 11 -6.54 -1.15 -0.64
C ASP A 11 -7.59 -0.85 -1.72
N ILE A 12 -8.84 -1.20 -1.47
CA ILE A 12 -9.96 -0.94 -2.38
C ILE A 12 -10.19 0.56 -2.62
N ILE A 13 -9.79 1.46 -1.72
CA ILE A 13 -9.91 2.93 -1.91
C ILE A 13 -9.31 3.35 -3.25
N PHE A 14 -8.12 2.84 -3.56
CA PHE A 14 -7.38 3.19 -4.78
C PHE A 14 -8.04 2.60 -6.03
N ILE A 15 -8.54 1.38 -5.91
CA ILE A 15 -9.17 0.68 -7.04
C ILE A 15 -10.54 1.26 -7.38
N LYS A 16 -11.35 1.60 -6.38
CA LYS A 16 -12.64 2.29 -6.61
C LYS A 16 -12.48 3.61 -7.38
N PHE A 17 -11.30 4.23 -7.26
CA PHE A 17 -11.02 5.49 -7.95
C PHE A 17 -10.64 5.29 -9.42
N ASP A 18 -9.89 4.25 -9.76
CA ASP A 18 -9.27 4.07 -11.09
C ASP A 18 -9.52 2.68 -11.70
N GLY A 19 -10.51 1.98 -11.20
CA GLY A 19 -10.85 0.63 -11.63
C GLY A 19 -12.21 0.19 -11.10
N GLU A 20 -12.35 -1.11 -10.91
CA GLU A 20 -13.60 -1.70 -10.41
C GLU A 20 -13.35 -2.83 -9.43
N VAL A 21 -14.30 -3.02 -8.52
CA VAL A 21 -14.38 -4.16 -7.61
C VAL A 21 -15.69 -4.88 -7.87
N ILE A 22 -15.60 -6.10 -8.40
CA ILE A 22 -16.77 -6.90 -8.80
C ILE A 22 -16.99 -7.96 -7.74
N ASP A 23 -18.15 -7.97 -7.11
CA ASP A 23 -18.52 -8.98 -6.14
C ASP A 23 -19.04 -10.23 -6.84
N ARG A 24 -18.47 -11.38 -6.50
CA ARG A 24 -18.94 -12.71 -6.87
C ARG A 24 -19.35 -13.43 -5.59
N ASP A 25 -20.08 -14.52 -5.71
CA ASP A 25 -20.62 -15.24 -4.54
C ASP A 25 -19.54 -15.68 -3.54
N THR A 26 -18.38 -16.12 -4.04
CA THR A 26 -17.31 -16.73 -3.24
C THR A 26 -15.98 -15.95 -3.26
N TYR A 27 -15.86 -14.93 -4.09
CA TYR A 27 -14.66 -14.09 -4.23
C TYR A 27 -15.02 -12.69 -4.74
N GLN A 28 -14.06 -11.78 -4.66
CA GLN A 28 -14.12 -10.48 -5.33
C GLN A 28 -13.04 -10.39 -6.40
N VAL A 29 -13.35 -9.70 -7.48
CA VAL A 29 -12.41 -9.37 -8.56
C VAL A 29 -12.03 -7.91 -8.43
N VAL A 30 -10.75 -7.64 -8.34
CA VAL A 30 -10.19 -6.27 -8.25
C VAL A 30 -9.47 -5.98 -9.55
N LYS A 31 -9.89 -4.94 -10.29
CA LYS A 31 -9.34 -4.58 -11.60
C LYS A 31 -8.93 -3.12 -11.65
N CYS A 32 -7.66 -2.86 -11.92
CA CYS A 32 -7.10 -1.53 -12.19
C CYS A 32 -6.95 -1.34 -13.70
N HIS A 33 -7.79 -0.53 -14.31
CA HIS A 33 -7.79 -0.35 -15.77
C HIS A 33 -6.56 0.42 -16.28
N SER A 34 -6.07 1.39 -15.52
CA SER A 34 -4.93 2.22 -15.93
C SER A 34 -3.58 1.51 -15.88
N ASN A 35 -3.47 0.43 -15.10
CA ASN A 35 -2.21 -0.28 -14.89
C ASN A 35 -2.39 -1.82 -14.86
N PRO A 36 -2.53 -2.48 -16.03
CA PRO A 36 -2.71 -3.95 -16.12
C PRO A 36 -1.60 -4.73 -15.42
N ASN A 37 -0.40 -4.17 -15.34
CA ASN A 37 0.78 -4.83 -14.75
C ASN A 37 0.93 -4.60 -13.24
N PHE A 38 -0.01 -3.92 -12.61
CA PHE A 38 -0.02 -3.74 -11.17
C PHE A 38 -0.61 -4.97 -10.50
N PHE A 39 0.22 -5.77 -9.85
CA PHE A 39 -0.15 -7.05 -9.24
C PHE A 39 -1.26 -6.88 -8.19
N TRP A 40 -1.10 -5.94 -7.26
CA TRP A 40 -2.09 -5.59 -6.24
C TRP A 40 -3.16 -4.59 -6.72
N GLY A 41 -3.27 -4.41 -8.01
CA GLY A 41 -4.34 -3.71 -8.69
C GLY A 41 -5.20 -4.65 -9.54
N ASN A 42 -4.70 -5.85 -9.85
CA ASN A 42 -5.39 -6.85 -10.68
C ASN A 42 -5.28 -8.21 -10.00
N PHE A 43 -6.22 -8.50 -9.10
CA PHE A 43 -6.15 -9.69 -8.26
C PHE A 43 -7.52 -10.19 -7.83
N LEU A 44 -7.56 -11.41 -7.31
CA LEU A 44 -8.74 -12.00 -6.71
C LEU A 44 -8.63 -11.98 -5.19
N ILE A 45 -9.75 -11.66 -4.52
CA ILE A 45 -9.89 -11.78 -3.07
C ILE A 45 -10.83 -12.93 -2.78
N PHE A 46 -10.34 -14.00 -2.16
CA PHE A 46 -11.16 -15.11 -1.70
C PHE A 46 -11.63 -14.90 -0.27
N LYS A 47 -12.75 -15.53 0.08
CA LYS A 47 -13.30 -15.42 1.43
C LYS A 47 -12.41 -16.14 2.46
N ASN A 48 -11.85 -17.28 2.08
CA ASN A 48 -11.12 -18.17 2.97
C ASN A 48 -9.69 -18.40 2.47
N ALA A 49 -8.79 -18.73 3.38
CA ALA A 49 -7.44 -19.15 3.09
C ALA A 49 -7.41 -20.39 2.15
N PRO A 50 -6.36 -20.55 1.32
CA PRO A 50 -6.29 -21.61 0.33
C PRO A 50 -6.23 -23.01 0.96
N LYS A 51 -6.91 -23.96 0.32
CA LYS A 51 -6.82 -25.40 0.59
C LYS A 51 -5.96 -26.08 -0.47
N LYS A 52 -5.48 -27.26 -0.17
CA LYS A 52 -4.61 -28.06 -1.07
C LYS A 52 -5.18 -28.22 -2.48
N CYS A 53 -6.50 -28.34 -2.63
CA CYS A 53 -7.19 -28.54 -3.91
C CYS A 53 -7.53 -27.24 -4.67
N ASP A 54 -7.27 -26.06 -4.11
CA ASP A 54 -7.74 -24.80 -4.67
C ASP A 54 -6.87 -24.24 -5.81
N LEU A 55 -5.63 -24.67 -5.95
CA LEU A 55 -4.69 -24.16 -6.96
C LEU A 55 -5.29 -24.12 -8.37
N GLY A 56 -5.78 -25.26 -8.87
CA GLY A 56 -6.36 -25.34 -10.21
C GLY A 56 -7.60 -24.47 -10.38
N LYS A 57 -8.47 -24.47 -9.38
CA LYS A 57 -9.69 -23.65 -9.35
C LYS A 57 -9.36 -22.15 -9.37
N TRP A 58 -8.46 -21.68 -8.51
CA TRP A 58 -8.10 -20.26 -8.42
C TRP A 58 -7.45 -19.76 -9.71
N LYS A 59 -6.57 -20.57 -10.30
CA LYS A 59 -5.95 -20.28 -11.60
C LYS A 59 -6.99 -20.17 -12.72
N SER A 60 -7.96 -21.08 -12.77
CA SER A 60 -9.04 -21.07 -13.78
C SER A 60 -9.94 -19.84 -13.61
N ILE A 61 -10.29 -19.48 -12.37
CA ILE A 61 -11.06 -18.27 -12.08
C ILE A 61 -10.28 -17.03 -12.54
N PHE A 62 -8.99 -16.95 -12.22
CA PHE A 62 -8.16 -15.81 -12.62
C PHE A 62 -8.10 -15.69 -14.14
N ALA A 63 -7.86 -16.77 -14.86
CA ALA A 63 -7.80 -16.78 -16.32
C ALA A 63 -9.15 -16.35 -16.96
N HIS A 64 -10.27 -16.70 -16.34
CA HIS A 64 -11.61 -16.29 -16.80
C HIS A 64 -11.85 -14.80 -16.56
N GLU A 65 -11.50 -14.26 -15.38
CA GLU A 65 -11.76 -12.87 -15.01
C GLU A 65 -10.75 -11.87 -15.65
N PHE A 66 -9.53 -12.34 -15.94
CA PHE A 66 -8.44 -11.53 -16.48
C PHE A 66 -7.95 -12.07 -17.84
N ALA A 67 -8.78 -11.88 -18.86
CA ALA A 67 -8.45 -12.31 -20.22
C ALA A 67 -7.52 -11.34 -20.98
N ASP A 68 -7.18 -10.18 -20.41
CA ASP A 68 -6.28 -9.19 -21.02
C ASP A 68 -4.84 -9.73 -21.07
N PRO A 69 -4.25 -9.86 -22.28
CA PRO A 69 -2.88 -10.37 -22.43
C PRO A 69 -1.81 -9.45 -21.84
N GLN A 70 -2.13 -8.21 -21.50
CA GLN A 70 -1.21 -7.32 -20.81
C GLN A 70 -1.04 -7.70 -19.32
N ILE A 71 -1.96 -8.48 -18.76
CA ILE A 71 -1.86 -9.00 -17.40
C ILE A 71 -1.04 -10.29 -17.42
N TYR A 72 0.25 -10.18 -17.13
CA TYR A 72 1.21 -11.29 -17.15
C TYR A 72 1.54 -11.83 -15.76
N HIS A 73 0.64 -11.69 -14.82
CA HIS A 73 0.79 -12.21 -13.45
C HIS A 73 -0.49 -12.89 -13.00
N GLN A 74 -0.40 -13.57 -11.87
CA GLN A 74 -1.55 -14.06 -11.11
C GLN A 74 -1.34 -13.65 -9.65
N THR A 75 -2.34 -13.01 -9.06
CA THR A 75 -2.27 -12.52 -7.69
C THR A 75 -3.56 -12.87 -6.95
N PHE A 76 -3.39 -13.44 -5.77
CA PHE A 76 -4.48 -13.88 -4.91
C PHE A 76 -4.31 -13.32 -3.50
N ALA A 77 -5.39 -12.91 -2.89
CA ALA A 77 -5.50 -12.58 -1.48
C ALA A 77 -6.68 -13.34 -0.88
N TRP A 78 -6.77 -13.38 0.44
CA TRP A 78 -7.92 -13.92 1.14
C TRP A 78 -8.22 -13.14 2.43
N ASP A 79 -9.47 -13.16 2.84
CA ASP A 79 -10.00 -12.34 3.94
C ASP A 79 -9.96 -13.08 5.30
N GLU A 80 -8.84 -13.78 5.55
CA GLU A 80 -8.54 -14.51 6.80
C GLU A 80 -7.07 -14.33 7.18
N GLU A 81 -6.77 -14.38 8.48
CA GLU A 81 -5.41 -14.24 9.01
C GLU A 81 -4.62 -15.55 9.05
N GLU A 82 -5.17 -16.63 8.49
CA GLU A 82 -4.48 -17.91 8.35
C GLU A 82 -3.75 -18.00 7.00
N ILE A 83 -2.57 -18.62 7.00
CA ILE A 83 -1.79 -18.79 5.77
C ILE A 83 -2.46 -19.80 4.82
N GLY A 84 -3.13 -20.82 5.39
CA GLY A 84 -3.71 -21.91 4.62
C GLY A 84 -2.69 -22.89 4.03
N GLU A 85 -3.11 -23.71 3.10
CA GLU A 85 -2.30 -24.77 2.48
C GLU A 85 -1.62 -24.27 1.19
N ILE A 86 -0.60 -23.44 1.35
CA ILE A 86 0.08 -22.75 0.24
C ILE A 86 1.11 -23.59 -0.52
N LYS A 87 1.51 -24.77 0.00
CA LYS A 87 2.57 -25.59 -0.60
C LYS A 87 2.32 -25.89 -2.11
N PRO A 88 1.12 -26.30 -2.56
CA PRO A 88 0.86 -26.52 -3.98
C PRO A 88 1.07 -25.26 -4.85
N PHE A 89 0.74 -24.08 -4.31
CA PHE A 89 0.96 -22.81 -4.99
C PHE A 89 2.44 -22.47 -5.10
N GLN A 90 3.22 -22.72 -4.04
CA GLN A 90 4.68 -22.49 -4.04
C GLN A 90 5.39 -23.43 -5.05
N GLU A 91 4.97 -24.69 -5.12
CA GLU A 91 5.46 -25.67 -6.11
C GLU A 91 5.12 -25.25 -7.55
N ASP A 92 4.01 -24.53 -7.77
CA ASP A 92 3.61 -23.95 -9.07
C ASP A 92 4.25 -22.56 -9.31
N GLY A 93 5.18 -22.10 -8.46
CA GLY A 93 5.96 -20.87 -8.64
C GLY A 93 5.36 -19.60 -8.03
N PHE A 94 4.29 -19.69 -7.24
CA PHE A 94 3.81 -18.54 -6.48
C PHE A 94 4.71 -18.22 -5.30
N LYS A 95 4.89 -16.94 -5.05
CA LYS A 95 5.56 -16.42 -3.84
C LYS A 95 4.52 -15.99 -2.83
N LEU A 96 4.72 -16.40 -1.57
CA LEU A 96 3.91 -15.92 -0.46
C LEU A 96 4.39 -14.53 -0.05
N GLU A 97 3.47 -13.59 -0.06
CA GLU A 97 3.66 -12.26 0.51
C GLU A 97 2.97 -12.18 1.87
N LYS A 98 3.64 -11.55 2.83
CA LYS A 98 3.18 -11.41 4.21
C LYS A 98 3.23 -9.94 4.60
N SER A 99 2.13 -9.42 5.04
CA SER A 99 2.03 -8.05 5.52
C SER A 99 1.48 -8.00 6.94
N VAL A 100 2.00 -7.07 7.72
CA VAL A 100 1.42 -6.65 9.00
C VAL A 100 0.66 -5.35 8.80
N VAL A 101 -0.54 -5.30 9.31
CA VAL A 101 -1.37 -4.10 9.33
C VAL A 101 -1.26 -3.48 10.70
N LEU A 102 -0.79 -2.24 10.73
CA LEU A 102 -0.65 -1.47 11.94
C LEU A 102 -1.66 -0.31 11.91
N VAL A 103 -2.22 -0.01 13.06
CA VAL A 103 -3.18 1.07 13.21
C VAL A 103 -2.76 2.03 14.31
N ALA A 104 -3.18 3.28 14.18
CA ALA A 104 -3.08 4.26 15.24
C ALA A 104 -4.34 5.15 15.28
N ASN A 105 -4.72 5.58 16.46
CA ASN A 105 -5.62 6.70 16.68
C ASN A 105 -4.85 7.88 17.29
N LYS A 106 -5.49 9.03 17.38
CA LYS A 106 -4.85 10.26 17.86
C LYS A 106 -4.17 10.10 19.22
N ASN A 107 -4.81 9.35 20.15
CA ASN A 107 -4.30 9.20 21.53
C ASN A 107 -3.08 8.28 21.62
N GLN A 108 -2.84 7.46 20.60
CA GLN A 108 -1.69 6.55 20.54
C GLN A 108 -0.46 7.21 19.92
N LEU A 109 -0.64 8.36 19.24
CA LEU A 109 0.45 9.02 18.52
C LEU A 109 1.55 9.46 19.49
N LYS A 110 2.79 9.09 19.17
CA LYS A 110 3.99 9.38 19.98
C LYS A 110 5.07 10.02 19.12
N LEU A 111 5.73 11.03 19.67
CA LEU A 111 6.92 11.58 19.04
C LEU A 111 8.02 10.50 19.03
N PRO A 112 8.60 10.15 17.88
CA PRO A 112 9.65 9.13 17.83
C PRO A 112 10.91 9.60 18.55
N ILE A 113 11.63 8.67 19.21
CA ILE A 113 12.88 8.96 19.95
C ILE A 113 13.90 9.64 19.04
N LYS A 114 14.08 9.10 17.82
CA LYS A 114 14.83 9.78 16.76
C LYS A 114 13.88 10.66 15.96
N ASN A 115 13.81 11.93 16.29
CA ASN A 115 13.08 12.91 15.51
C ASN A 115 14.03 14.03 15.05
N HIS A 116 13.63 14.70 13.98
CA HIS A 116 14.34 15.84 13.41
C HIS A 116 13.41 17.05 13.46
N PRO A 117 13.53 17.92 14.47
CA PRO A 117 12.67 19.11 14.59
C PRO A 117 12.81 20.08 13.41
N GLU A 118 14.00 20.14 12.81
CA GLU A 118 14.33 20.98 11.65
C GLU A 118 13.71 20.49 10.32
N ILE A 119 13.13 19.29 10.26
CA ILE A 119 12.45 18.79 9.07
C ILE A 119 11.03 19.36 9.00
N ASP A 120 10.74 20.11 7.97
CA ASP A 120 9.39 20.51 7.63
C ASP A 120 8.64 19.41 6.92
N VAL A 121 7.43 19.08 7.40
CA VAL A 121 6.54 18.11 6.77
C VAL A 121 5.27 18.83 6.31
N LEU A 122 5.10 18.94 5.00
CA LEU A 122 4.05 19.73 4.38
C LEU A 122 3.34 18.93 3.29
N PRO A 123 2.03 19.16 3.08
CA PRO A 123 1.36 18.66 1.89
C PRO A 123 1.99 19.24 0.61
N LEU A 124 2.21 18.40 -0.38
CA LEU A 124 2.70 18.84 -1.69
C LEU A 124 1.70 19.78 -2.34
N LYS A 125 2.18 20.87 -2.91
CA LYS A 125 1.34 21.91 -3.54
C LYS A 125 1.68 22.14 -5.01
N ARG A 126 2.94 21.90 -5.41
CA ARG A 126 3.44 22.25 -6.74
C ARG A 126 3.62 20.97 -7.57
N GLU A 127 3.56 21.12 -8.87
CA GLU A 127 3.78 20.02 -9.80
C GLU A 127 5.24 19.53 -9.77
N GLU A 128 6.19 20.44 -9.52
CA GLU A 128 7.61 20.13 -9.36
C GLU A 128 7.88 19.18 -8.19
N ASP A 129 7.15 19.36 -7.08
CA ASP A 129 7.28 18.48 -5.90
C ASP A 129 7.05 17.01 -6.27
N TRP A 130 6.13 16.74 -7.21
CA TRP A 130 5.85 15.39 -7.69
C TRP A 130 6.98 14.80 -8.53
N LYS A 131 7.69 15.63 -9.30
CA LYS A 131 8.89 15.19 -10.04
C LYS A 131 9.99 14.74 -9.07
N ASP A 132 10.18 15.48 -7.97
CA ASP A 132 11.15 15.13 -6.94
C ASP A 132 10.75 13.85 -6.20
N VAL A 133 9.45 13.66 -5.89
CA VAL A 133 8.94 12.41 -5.29
C VAL A 133 9.22 11.22 -6.20
N VAL A 134 8.86 11.30 -7.48
CA VAL A 134 9.08 10.19 -8.43
C VAL A 134 10.57 9.90 -8.58
N LYS A 135 11.41 10.93 -8.76
CA LYS A 135 12.86 10.79 -8.86
C LYS A 135 13.48 10.12 -7.63
N MET A 136 13.01 10.49 -6.43
CA MET A 136 13.45 9.87 -5.18
C MET A 136 13.05 8.39 -5.12
N GLN A 137 11.82 8.04 -5.51
CA GLN A 137 11.34 6.66 -5.53
C GLN A 137 12.08 5.81 -6.56
N GLU A 138 12.33 6.35 -7.75
CA GLU A 138 13.16 5.71 -8.79
C GLU A 138 14.58 5.47 -8.30
N GLY A 139 15.16 6.40 -7.55
CA GLY A 139 16.48 6.24 -6.95
C GLY A 139 16.57 5.13 -5.91
N ILE A 140 15.45 4.90 -5.15
CA ILE A 140 15.35 3.82 -4.15
C ILE A 140 15.13 2.45 -4.82
N SER A 141 14.29 2.41 -5.86
CA SER A 141 13.88 1.15 -6.52
C SER A 141 13.74 1.36 -8.04
N PRO A 142 14.84 1.42 -8.78
CA PRO A 142 14.85 1.78 -10.20
C PRO A 142 14.01 0.85 -11.09
N GLN A 143 13.89 -0.43 -10.71
CA GLN A 143 13.11 -1.43 -11.44
C GLN A 143 11.61 -1.11 -11.48
N TYR A 144 11.12 -0.23 -10.61
CA TYR A 144 9.71 0.17 -10.53
C TYR A 144 9.46 1.61 -11.06
N GLY A 145 10.37 2.23 -11.79
CA GLY A 145 10.25 3.62 -12.26
C GLY A 145 8.94 3.91 -12.99
N MET A 146 8.59 3.12 -14.01
CA MET A 146 7.32 3.27 -14.74
C MET A 146 6.08 3.09 -13.82
N PHE A 147 6.16 2.23 -12.83
CA PHE A 147 5.09 2.05 -11.85
C PHE A 147 4.90 3.33 -11.02
N TYR A 148 5.98 3.90 -10.49
CA TYR A 148 5.91 5.13 -9.70
C TYR A 148 5.36 6.32 -10.49
N GLN A 149 5.76 6.46 -11.76
CA GLN A 149 5.24 7.52 -12.65
C GLN A 149 3.72 7.39 -12.85
N LYS A 150 3.22 6.19 -13.16
CA LYS A 150 1.79 5.94 -13.33
C LYS A 150 1.01 6.17 -12.02
N GLN A 151 1.53 5.67 -10.92
CA GLN A 151 0.89 5.84 -9.61
C GLN A 151 0.83 7.31 -9.17
N ALA A 152 1.89 8.08 -9.43
CA ALA A 152 1.91 9.52 -9.13
C ALA A 152 0.77 10.26 -9.83
N ILE A 153 0.46 9.92 -11.09
CA ILE A 153 -0.66 10.50 -11.83
C ILE A 153 -1.99 10.16 -11.14
N THR A 154 -2.19 8.91 -10.77
CA THR A 154 -3.41 8.47 -10.07
C THR A 154 -3.56 9.18 -8.72
N TYR A 155 -2.49 9.26 -7.92
CA TYR A 155 -2.54 9.95 -6.62
C TYR A 155 -2.83 11.45 -6.77
N GLN A 156 -2.24 12.13 -7.75
CA GLN A 156 -2.55 13.53 -8.03
C GLN A 156 -4.03 13.73 -8.40
N ARG A 157 -4.61 12.83 -9.19
CA ARG A 157 -6.04 12.85 -9.53
C ARG A 157 -6.91 12.64 -8.29
N MET A 158 -6.54 11.72 -7.40
CA MET A 158 -7.24 11.49 -6.12
C MET A 158 -7.19 12.72 -5.21
N ILE A 159 -6.03 13.37 -5.10
CA ILE A 159 -5.85 14.60 -4.31
C ILE A 159 -6.71 15.74 -4.88
N LYS A 160 -6.75 15.92 -6.20
CA LYS A 160 -7.65 16.90 -6.86
C LYS A 160 -9.14 16.64 -6.59
N LYS A 161 -9.50 15.41 -6.21
CA LYS A 161 -10.85 15.00 -5.78
C LYS A 161 -11.05 15.01 -4.26
N ASN A 162 -10.09 15.55 -3.50
CA ASN A 162 -10.09 15.59 -2.04
C ASN A 162 -10.18 14.22 -1.35
N ILE A 163 -9.61 13.17 -1.98
CA ILE A 163 -9.60 11.80 -1.44
C ILE A 163 -8.38 11.58 -0.53
N GLY A 164 -7.44 12.50 -0.48
CA GLY A 164 -6.24 12.39 0.34
C GLY A 164 -5.25 13.50 0.10
N LEU A 165 -4.06 13.36 0.70
CA LEU A 165 -2.94 14.28 0.56
C LEU A 165 -1.64 13.50 0.42
N TRP A 166 -0.66 14.12 -0.24
CA TRP A 166 0.72 13.64 -0.27
C TRP A 166 1.60 14.62 0.49
N PHE A 167 2.47 14.10 1.36
CA PHE A 167 3.35 14.89 2.20
C PHE A 167 4.80 14.74 1.75
N GLY A 168 5.53 15.84 1.74
CA GLY A 168 6.97 15.89 1.61
C GLY A 168 7.63 16.24 2.95
N ALA A 169 8.74 15.58 3.26
CA ALA A 169 9.66 15.97 4.32
C ALA A 169 10.82 16.74 3.69
N TYR A 170 11.04 17.95 4.15
CA TYR A 170 12.03 18.87 3.62
C TYR A 170 13.08 19.22 4.67
N LEU A 171 14.35 19.24 4.26
CA LEU A 171 15.45 19.85 5.01
C LEU A 171 15.96 21.04 4.18
N GLY A 172 15.59 22.25 4.60
CA GLY A 172 15.64 23.42 3.73
C GLY A 172 14.76 23.19 2.50
N ASP A 173 15.28 23.39 1.30
CA ASP A 173 14.54 23.19 0.05
C ASP A 173 14.63 21.76 -0.51
N LYS A 174 15.38 20.87 0.14
CA LYS A 174 15.61 19.51 -0.35
C LYS A 174 14.53 18.55 0.16
N LEU A 175 13.83 17.88 -0.76
CA LEU A 175 12.94 16.77 -0.44
C LEU A 175 13.78 15.55 -0.02
N ILE A 176 13.59 15.08 1.22
CA ILE A 176 14.33 13.96 1.81
C ILE A 176 13.46 12.77 2.20
N GLY A 177 12.14 12.91 2.09
CA GLY A 177 11.18 11.84 2.31
C GLY A 177 9.79 12.22 1.84
N SER A 178 8.96 11.25 1.58
CA SER A 178 7.56 11.50 1.22
C SER A 178 6.65 10.33 1.57
N LEU A 179 5.37 10.60 1.71
CA LEU A 179 4.30 9.61 1.87
C LEU A 179 2.94 10.17 1.45
N GLY A 180 2.01 9.29 1.09
CA GLY A 180 0.61 9.64 0.88
C GLY A 180 -0.27 9.19 2.06
N ILE A 181 -1.35 9.93 2.33
CA ILE A 181 -2.47 9.50 3.18
C ILE A 181 -3.75 9.71 2.38
N PHE A 182 -4.47 8.61 2.11
CA PHE A 182 -5.73 8.62 1.37
C PHE A 182 -6.87 8.16 2.27
N THR A 183 -8.05 8.74 2.11
CA THR A 183 -9.14 8.58 3.08
C THR A 183 -10.40 7.98 2.47
N GLU A 184 -11.07 7.13 3.24
CA GLU A 184 -12.46 6.74 3.02
C GLU A 184 -13.19 6.86 4.37
N GLY A 185 -14.15 7.78 4.46
CA GLY A 185 -14.79 8.13 5.72
C GLY A 185 -13.77 8.69 6.73
N ASN A 186 -13.74 8.11 7.94
CA ASN A 186 -12.81 8.49 9.01
C ASN A 186 -11.52 7.65 9.06
N ILE A 187 -11.28 6.82 8.05
CA ILE A 187 -10.07 6.00 7.96
C ILE A 187 -9.09 6.64 6.97
N GLY A 188 -7.81 6.74 7.36
CA GLY A 188 -6.70 7.17 6.51
C GLY A 188 -5.73 6.02 6.26
N ARG A 189 -5.42 5.73 4.98
CA ARG A 189 -4.47 4.71 4.55
C ARG A 189 -3.18 5.35 4.07
N PHE A 190 -2.06 4.94 4.64
CA PHE A 190 -0.74 5.33 4.17
C PHE A 190 -0.38 4.68 2.84
N GLN A 191 0.35 5.42 2.01
CA GLN A 191 0.90 4.93 0.74
C GLN A 191 2.36 5.36 0.57
N ILE A 192 3.16 4.42 0.11
CA ILE A 192 4.55 4.59 -0.35
C ILE A 192 5.35 5.52 0.57
N VAL A 193 5.57 5.09 1.81
CA VAL A 193 6.45 5.80 2.75
C VAL A 193 7.89 5.63 2.28
N SER A 194 8.54 6.71 1.88
CA SER A 194 9.88 6.71 1.31
C SER A 194 10.80 7.70 2.01
N THR A 195 12.07 7.34 2.15
CA THR A 195 13.14 8.21 2.63
C THR A 195 14.32 8.14 1.66
N HIS A 196 14.81 9.30 1.24
CA HIS A 196 15.98 9.42 0.36
C HIS A 196 17.17 8.62 0.91
N LEU A 197 17.91 7.93 0.06
CA LEU A 197 18.97 7.00 0.47
C LEU A 197 19.98 7.63 1.43
N ASP A 198 20.45 8.85 1.14
CA ASP A 198 21.43 9.56 1.95
C ASP A 198 20.90 9.97 3.34
N PHE A 199 19.59 9.93 3.56
CA PHE A 199 18.93 10.37 4.80
C PHE A 199 18.27 9.22 5.56
N GLN A 200 18.51 7.98 5.14
CA GLN A 200 18.04 6.79 5.86
C GLN A 200 18.74 6.65 7.22
N ARG A 201 18.08 5.96 8.16
CA ARG A 201 18.56 5.70 9.53
C ARG A 201 18.84 6.95 10.38
N GLN A 202 18.42 8.13 9.91
CA GLN A 202 18.60 9.39 10.60
C GLN A 202 17.32 9.89 11.30
N GLY A 203 16.22 9.12 11.36
CA GLY A 203 14.97 9.47 12.01
C GLY A 203 13.95 10.18 11.09
N VAL A 204 14.30 10.42 9.82
CA VAL A 204 13.43 11.10 8.84
C VAL A 204 12.08 10.41 8.69
N CYS A 205 12.07 9.09 8.50
CA CYS A 205 10.84 8.30 8.34
C CYS A 205 9.89 8.46 9.54
N GLY A 206 10.41 8.31 10.76
CA GLY A 206 9.61 8.45 11.98
C GLY A 206 9.04 9.88 12.13
N THR A 207 9.85 10.90 11.86
CA THR A 207 9.43 12.31 11.89
C THR A 207 8.34 12.59 10.86
N LEU A 208 8.54 12.11 9.63
CA LEU A 208 7.57 12.26 8.54
C LEU A 208 6.24 11.60 8.88
N VAL A 209 6.26 10.33 9.34
CA VAL A 209 5.06 9.59 9.73
C VAL A 209 4.36 10.27 10.89
N TYR A 210 5.08 10.71 11.92
CA TYR A 210 4.51 11.42 13.07
C TYR A 210 3.79 12.71 12.64
N LYS A 211 4.51 13.61 11.95
CA LYS A 211 3.96 14.92 11.56
C LYS A 211 2.79 14.79 10.57
N ALA A 212 2.87 13.85 9.61
CA ALA A 212 1.76 13.58 8.69
C ALA A 212 0.55 12.97 9.40
N SER A 213 0.76 12.08 10.39
CA SER A 213 -0.31 11.52 11.23
C SER A 213 -1.01 12.60 12.04
N ASP A 214 -0.25 13.47 12.71
CA ASP A 214 -0.81 14.59 13.48
C ASP A 214 -1.65 15.51 12.58
N TYR A 215 -1.15 15.81 11.38
CA TYR A 215 -1.90 16.58 10.40
C TYR A 215 -3.20 15.86 9.99
N ALA A 216 -3.15 14.56 9.72
CA ALA A 216 -4.32 13.78 9.32
C ALA A 216 -5.40 13.79 10.42
N PHE A 217 -5.03 13.54 11.67
CA PHE A 217 -5.96 13.61 12.81
C PHE A 217 -6.51 15.01 13.06
N SER A 218 -5.72 16.05 12.80
CA SER A 218 -6.09 17.44 13.13
C SER A 218 -6.85 18.16 12.02
N LYS A 219 -6.61 17.79 10.75
CA LYS A 219 -7.05 18.57 9.57
C LYS A 219 -7.81 17.75 8.51
N MET A 220 -7.74 16.42 8.52
CA MET A 220 -8.35 15.59 7.48
C MET A 220 -9.60 14.82 7.98
N GLY A 221 -10.02 15.01 9.23
CA GLY A 221 -11.16 14.29 9.82
C GLY A 221 -10.93 12.78 10.02
N VAL A 222 -9.67 12.36 10.05
CA VAL A 222 -9.30 10.95 10.25
C VAL A 222 -9.34 10.63 11.74
N GLU A 223 -9.91 9.47 12.08
CA GLU A 223 -9.92 8.92 13.45
C GLU A 223 -8.99 7.71 13.58
N THR A 224 -8.82 6.97 12.49
CA THR A 224 -7.97 5.78 12.43
C THR A 224 -7.02 5.88 11.24
N LEU A 225 -5.74 5.74 11.50
CA LEU A 225 -4.71 5.62 10.47
C LEU A 225 -4.28 4.16 10.31
N VAL A 226 -4.16 3.73 9.06
CA VAL A 226 -3.81 2.36 8.68
C VAL A 226 -2.50 2.38 7.91
N MET A 227 -1.54 1.60 8.38
CA MET A 227 -0.26 1.34 7.75
C MET A 227 -0.16 -0.14 7.41
N VAL A 228 0.25 -0.47 6.19
CA VAL A 228 0.56 -1.86 5.80
C VAL A 228 2.03 -1.94 5.48
N ALA A 229 2.71 -2.87 6.11
CA ALA A 229 4.15 -3.10 5.96
C ALA A 229 4.44 -4.56 5.67
N ASP A 230 5.46 -4.82 4.86
CA ASP A 230 6.01 -6.16 4.71
C ASP A 230 6.52 -6.66 6.08
N GLU A 231 6.08 -7.88 6.48
CA GLU A 231 6.44 -8.48 7.78
C GLU A 231 7.96 -8.65 7.93
N SER A 232 8.68 -8.87 6.84
CA SER A 232 10.14 -9.05 6.83
C SER A 232 10.93 -7.74 6.91
N TYR A 233 10.28 -6.59 6.72
CA TYR A 233 10.94 -5.29 6.62
C TYR A 233 10.91 -4.52 7.94
N HIS A 234 12.00 -3.84 8.26
CA HIS A 234 12.16 -3.09 9.52
C HIS A 234 11.21 -1.89 9.71
N ALA A 235 10.44 -1.52 8.69
CA ALA A 235 9.57 -0.35 8.76
C ALA A 235 8.51 -0.46 9.86
N ALA A 236 7.98 -1.64 10.15
CA ALA A 236 7.00 -1.85 11.20
C ALA A 236 7.49 -1.29 12.55
N LYS A 237 8.76 -1.51 12.92
CA LYS A 237 9.35 -0.99 14.17
C LYS A 237 9.40 0.54 14.22
N ILE A 238 9.58 1.19 13.07
CA ILE A 238 9.54 2.66 12.99
C ILE A 238 8.12 3.14 13.26
N TYR A 239 7.12 2.48 12.68
CA TYR A 239 5.70 2.83 12.86
C TYR A 239 5.25 2.59 14.30
N GLU A 240 5.65 1.47 14.91
CA GLU A 240 5.42 1.20 16.34
C GLU A 240 6.01 2.30 17.24
N SER A 241 7.21 2.81 16.91
CA SER A 241 7.83 3.90 17.67
C SER A 241 7.05 5.21 17.59
N VAL A 242 6.20 5.38 16.57
CA VAL A 242 5.31 6.53 16.39
C VAL A 242 3.94 6.30 17.03
N GLY A 243 3.67 5.09 17.53
CA GLY A 243 2.44 4.76 18.25
C GLY A 243 1.47 3.85 17.48
N PHE A 244 1.85 3.39 16.30
CA PHE A 244 1.07 2.37 15.59
C PHE A 244 1.19 1.03 16.30
N VAL A 245 0.11 0.26 16.33
CA VAL A 245 0.07 -1.08 16.92
C VAL A 245 -0.34 -2.11 15.87
N PRO A 246 0.33 -3.27 15.82
CA PRO A 246 -0.10 -4.37 14.96
C PRO A 246 -1.54 -4.80 15.29
N GLN A 247 -2.38 -4.95 14.30
CA GLN A 247 -3.79 -5.33 14.47
C GLN A 247 -4.15 -6.61 13.74
N GLU A 248 -3.67 -6.80 12.51
CA GLU A 248 -3.95 -8.00 11.73
C GLU A 248 -2.75 -8.36 10.85
N LYS A 249 -2.74 -9.61 10.36
CA LYS A 249 -1.84 -10.07 9.30
C LYS A 249 -2.63 -10.26 8.01
N MET A 250 -2.01 -9.92 6.89
CA MET A 250 -2.55 -10.17 5.57
C MET A 250 -1.56 -11.04 4.77
N TYR A 251 -2.10 -11.99 4.05
CA TYR A 251 -1.35 -12.89 3.21
C TYR A 251 -1.85 -12.83 1.78
N GLY A 252 -0.92 -13.04 0.86
CA GLY A 252 -1.25 -13.16 -0.55
C GLY A 252 -0.25 -14.02 -1.29
N LEU A 253 -0.61 -14.40 -2.49
CA LEU A 253 0.19 -15.22 -3.38
C LEU A 253 0.33 -14.49 -4.72
N CYS A 254 1.57 -14.28 -5.15
CA CYS A 254 1.88 -13.63 -6.42
C CYS A 254 2.77 -14.52 -7.28
N ARG A 255 2.46 -14.57 -8.58
CA ARG A 255 3.31 -15.20 -9.59
C ARG A 255 3.39 -14.34 -10.83
N SER A 256 4.60 -14.02 -11.31
CA SER A 256 4.81 -13.44 -12.64
C SER A 256 4.78 -14.54 -13.70
N GLN A 257 4.14 -14.25 -14.83
CA GLN A 257 4.14 -15.13 -16.02
C GLN A 257 5.08 -14.61 -17.11
N LYS A 258 5.80 -13.51 -16.88
CA LYS A 258 6.89 -13.13 -17.79
C LYS A 258 7.95 -14.21 -17.72
N ASN A 259 8.15 -14.90 -18.84
CA ASN A 259 9.36 -15.67 -19.05
C ASN A 259 10.55 -14.71 -18.93
N ASN A 260 11.47 -15.01 -18.02
CA ASN A 260 12.77 -14.37 -17.95
C ASN A 260 13.53 -14.55 -19.25
#